data_79da6477a2fba4ddd42c63e9b3ec4006
#
_entry.id   79da6477a2fba4ddd42c63e9b3ec4006
#
_cell.length_a   1.000
_cell.length_b   1.000
_cell.length_c   1.000
_cell.angle_alpha   90.00
_cell.angle_beta   90.00
_cell.angle_gamma   90.00
#
_symmetry.space_group_name_H-M   'P 1'
#
loop_
_entity.id
_entity.type
_entity.pdbx_description
1 polymer ?
#
loop_
_entity_poly.entity_id
_entity_poly.type
_entity_poly.pdbx_seq_one_letter_code
_entity_poly.pdbx_strand_id
1 'polypeptide(L)'
;MSRTDAFDYVLVGGGLQGCLLAHALAHHRRAARVLLVERGGDLCGNHTWSFHESDIPESARVWFDPLVDYRWPGYRVRFPGLSRRVGIPYATISSTGLREATRRLAAEPQRQERGVLVVRSRENCEIVSPTCVTLGDGSPVDAVTVIDCRGRATSSDLPQGAGYQSFIGHEFRLSRSWPVAEPTVMDVREDQACGFEFLYELPFGPDRVLLEYTRFGDEPACDEARAESLIAARLAEAGVDATERVRSERGCLPMPYAASARAPGSSIAGGYAGGWYHAATGYSMPLAVRFADIVARAAPEQITEELAAAAACDSLRRGFTRFLNRLLFCLVAPRDRWKIFRRFYRVLSEDRIARFYAHRFTISDAARIVIGRPPSGLAPIRFARSFLSTARPGLT
;
A
#
# COMPACT_ATOMS: atom_id res chain seq x y z
N MET A 1 -38.58 -4.13 -14.18
CA MET A 1 -37.30 -3.86 -14.85
C MET A 1 -36.65 -5.17 -15.21
N SER A 2 -36.25 -5.34 -16.46
CA SER A 2 -35.66 -6.58 -16.97
C SER A 2 -34.32 -6.83 -16.25
N ARG A 3 -34.05 -8.07 -15.86
CA ARG A 3 -32.82 -8.54 -15.22
C ARG A 3 -31.53 -8.34 -16.07
N THR A 4 -31.67 -7.74 -17.25
CA THR A 4 -30.61 -7.55 -18.24
C THR A 4 -29.68 -6.38 -17.97
N ASP A 5 -30.01 -5.46 -17.04
CA ASP A 5 -29.23 -4.23 -16.79
C ASP A 5 -28.48 -4.21 -15.45
N ALA A 6 -28.71 -5.15 -14.54
CA ALA A 6 -28.06 -5.21 -13.24
C ALA A 6 -26.63 -5.77 -13.35
N PHE A 7 -25.69 -5.20 -12.56
CA PHE A 7 -24.35 -5.75 -12.39
C PHE A 7 -24.33 -6.77 -11.24
N ASP A 8 -23.42 -7.74 -11.30
CA ASP A 8 -23.17 -8.60 -10.16
C ASP A 8 -22.33 -7.84 -9.11
N TYR A 9 -21.36 -7.06 -9.57
CA TYR A 9 -20.49 -6.27 -8.70
C TYR A 9 -20.37 -4.84 -9.22
N VAL A 10 -20.46 -3.87 -8.30
CA VAL A 10 -20.03 -2.48 -8.53
C VAL A 10 -18.84 -2.17 -7.63
N LEU A 11 -17.71 -1.84 -8.22
CA LEU A 11 -16.47 -1.47 -7.57
C LEU A 11 -16.32 0.04 -7.63
N VAL A 12 -16.42 0.71 -6.49
CA VAL A 12 -16.31 2.17 -6.40
C VAL A 12 -14.88 2.56 -6.04
N GLY A 13 -14.14 3.08 -7.01
CA GLY A 13 -12.72 3.44 -6.93
C GLY A 13 -11.83 2.54 -7.78
N GLY A 14 -11.23 3.12 -8.82
CA GLY A 14 -10.33 2.46 -9.77
C GLY A 14 -8.85 2.49 -9.38
N GLY A 15 -8.53 2.55 -8.08
CA GLY A 15 -7.17 2.43 -7.56
C GLY A 15 -6.68 0.99 -7.50
N LEU A 16 -5.57 0.75 -6.77
CA LEU A 16 -5.00 -0.60 -6.58
C LEU A 16 -6.06 -1.64 -6.22
N GLN A 17 -6.89 -1.35 -5.20
CA GLN A 17 -7.85 -2.32 -4.68
C GLN A 17 -8.93 -2.68 -5.70
N GLY A 18 -9.50 -1.68 -6.39
CA GLY A 18 -10.53 -1.91 -7.40
C GLY A 18 -10.02 -2.69 -8.60
N CYS A 19 -8.82 -2.33 -9.09
CA CYS A 19 -8.21 -3.03 -10.22
C CYS A 19 -7.82 -4.47 -9.87
N LEU A 20 -7.19 -4.72 -8.72
CA LEU A 20 -6.89 -6.09 -8.28
C LEU A 20 -8.16 -6.93 -8.12
N LEU A 21 -9.22 -6.36 -7.55
CA LEU A 21 -10.49 -7.07 -7.39
C LEU A 21 -11.15 -7.38 -8.74
N ALA A 22 -11.07 -6.46 -9.71
CA ALA A 22 -11.57 -6.71 -11.06
C ALA A 22 -10.86 -7.91 -11.72
N HIS A 23 -9.54 -8.02 -11.59
CA HIS A 23 -8.77 -9.18 -12.08
C HIS A 23 -9.11 -10.48 -11.34
N ALA A 24 -9.25 -10.43 -10.02
CA ALA A 24 -9.64 -11.59 -9.22
C ALA A 24 -11.05 -12.09 -9.59
N LEU A 25 -12.02 -11.17 -9.75
CA LEU A 25 -13.38 -11.49 -10.21
C LEU A 25 -13.38 -12.09 -11.60
N ALA A 26 -12.63 -11.52 -12.55
CA ALA A 26 -12.53 -12.06 -13.91
C ALA A 26 -11.97 -13.49 -13.93
N HIS A 27 -11.10 -13.83 -12.97
CA HIS A 27 -10.57 -15.20 -12.82
C HIS A 27 -11.56 -16.16 -12.15
N HIS A 28 -12.11 -15.78 -10.98
CA HIS A 28 -12.92 -16.67 -10.16
C HIS A 28 -14.43 -16.67 -10.51
N ARG A 29 -14.92 -15.59 -11.10
CA ARG A 29 -16.33 -15.34 -11.42
C ARG A 29 -16.49 -15.02 -12.91
N ARG A 30 -16.04 -15.90 -13.78
CA ARG A 30 -15.90 -15.68 -15.24
C ARG A 30 -17.16 -15.15 -15.93
N ALA A 31 -18.34 -15.42 -15.42
CA ALA A 31 -19.60 -14.95 -15.97
C ALA A 31 -20.10 -13.64 -15.32
N ALA A 32 -19.40 -13.10 -14.32
CA ALA A 32 -19.87 -11.92 -13.60
C ALA A 32 -19.81 -10.65 -14.44
N ARG A 33 -20.82 -9.81 -14.28
CA ARG A 33 -20.89 -8.46 -14.83
C ARG A 33 -20.37 -7.48 -13.77
N VAL A 34 -19.25 -6.85 -14.04
CA VAL A 34 -18.55 -5.96 -13.09
C VAL A 34 -18.54 -4.54 -13.66
N LEU A 35 -18.96 -3.57 -12.85
CA LEU A 35 -18.79 -2.15 -13.11
C LEU A 35 -17.68 -1.61 -12.20
N LEU A 36 -16.64 -1.02 -12.78
CA LEU A 36 -15.59 -0.30 -12.07
C LEU A 36 -15.74 1.19 -12.33
N VAL A 37 -15.99 1.97 -11.26
CA VAL A 37 -16.20 3.42 -11.36
C VAL A 37 -15.01 4.15 -10.75
N GLU A 38 -14.42 5.08 -11.52
CA GLU A 38 -13.30 5.93 -11.08
C GLU A 38 -13.60 7.40 -11.36
N ARG A 39 -13.49 8.23 -10.31
CA ARG A 39 -13.72 9.68 -10.42
C ARG A 39 -12.63 10.41 -11.23
N GLY A 40 -11.41 9.88 -11.21
CA GLY A 40 -10.27 10.41 -11.97
C GLY A 40 -10.33 10.09 -13.45
N GLY A 41 -9.45 10.74 -14.23
CA GLY A 41 -9.31 10.47 -15.66
C GLY A 41 -8.72 9.10 -15.95
N ASP A 42 -7.93 8.56 -15.04
CA ASP A 42 -7.19 7.32 -15.19
C ASP A 42 -7.32 6.40 -13.99
N LEU A 43 -7.27 5.08 -14.26
CA LEU A 43 -7.17 4.05 -13.24
C LEU A 43 -5.79 4.08 -12.56
N CYS A 44 -5.72 3.53 -11.33
CA CYS A 44 -4.49 3.27 -10.57
C CYS A 44 -3.71 4.51 -10.11
N GLY A 45 -4.16 5.72 -10.44
CA GLY A 45 -3.41 6.93 -10.09
C GLY A 45 -1.98 6.93 -10.67
N ASN A 46 -1.01 7.35 -9.85
CA ASN A 46 0.40 7.40 -10.24
C ASN A 46 1.28 6.91 -9.09
N HIS A 47 1.36 5.59 -8.90
CA HIS A 47 2.08 4.95 -7.82
C HIS A 47 2.86 3.73 -8.30
N THR A 48 3.82 3.31 -7.49
CA THR A 48 4.56 2.07 -7.62
C THR A 48 4.31 1.22 -6.39
N TRP A 49 3.91 -0.03 -6.57
CA TRP A 49 3.66 -0.97 -5.48
C TRP A 49 4.66 -2.11 -5.53
N SER A 50 5.61 -2.07 -4.61
CA SER A 50 6.61 -3.12 -4.48
C SER A 50 6.29 -4.06 -3.33
N PHE A 51 6.68 -5.34 -3.43
CA PHE A 51 6.32 -6.37 -2.47
C PHE A 51 7.30 -7.54 -2.52
N HIS A 52 7.33 -8.35 -1.44
CA HIS A 52 8.03 -9.63 -1.49
C HIS A 52 7.14 -10.65 -2.20
N GLU A 53 7.70 -11.43 -3.10
CA GLU A 53 6.93 -12.46 -3.81
C GLU A 53 6.27 -13.47 -2.86
N SER A 54 6.91 -13.75 -1.72
CA SER A 54 6.37 -14.62 -0.67
C SER A 54 5.14 -14.06 0.03
N ASP A 55 4.81 -12.78 -0.17
CA ASP A 55 3.66 -12.14 0.48
C ASP A 55 2.34 -12.50 -0.19
N ILE A 56 2.42 -12.91 -1.47
CA ILE A 56 1.25 -13.22 -2.28
C ILE A 56 0.79 -14.65 -1.99
N PRO A 57 -0.51 -14.84 -1.65
CA PRO A 57 -1.07 -16.17 -1.44
C PRO A 57 -0.97 -17.03 -2.70
N GLU A 58 -0.68 -18.31 -2.53
CA GLU A 58 -0.59 -19.25 -3.66
C GLU A 58 -1.88 -19.30 -4.48
N SER A 59 -3.04 -19.20 -3.81
CA SER A 59 -4.36 -19.16 -4.45
C SER A 59 -4.55 -17.97 -5.39
N ALA A 60 -3.83 -16.86 -5.17
CA ALA A 60 -3.96 -15.66 -5.97
C ALA A 60 -2.97 -15.61 -7.15
N ARG A 61 -1.90 -16.41 -7.15
CA ARG A 61 -0.81 -16.30 -8.13
C ARG A 61 -1.28 -16.39 -9.57
N VAL A 62 -2.22 -17.26 -9.86
CA VAL A 62 -2.71 -17.47 -11.24
C VAL A 62 -3.25 -16.19 -11.88
N TRP A 63 -3.98 -15.38 -11.12
CA TRP A 63 -4.53 -14.12 -11.64
C TRP A 63 -3.65 -12.91 -11.34
N PHE A 64 -2.78 -13.01 -10.33
CA PHE A 64 -1.95 -11.89 -9.87
C PHE A 64 -0.60 -11.81 -10.58
N ASP A 65 0.11 -12.93 -10.77
CA ASP A 65 1.47 -12.95 -11.33
C ASP A 65 1.59 -12.31 -12.72
N PRO A 66 0.58 -12.39 -13.63
CA PRO A 66 0.60 -11.68 -14.90
C PRO A 66 0.58 -10.14 -14.79
N LEU A 67 0.28 -9.59 -13.61
CA LEU A 67 0.26 -8.13 -13.36
C LEU A 67 1.61 -7.57 -12.94
N VAL A 68 2.60 -8.43 -12.67
CA VAL A 68 3.89 -8.03 -12.13
C VAL A 68 4.80 -7.52 -13.25
N ASP A 69 5.25 -6.26 -13.13
CA ASP A 69 6.11 -5.63 -14.14
C ASP A 69 7.59 -6.03 -13.99
N TYR A 70 8.10 -6.04 -12.75
CA TYR A 70 9.52 -6.25 -12.46
C TYR A 70 9.72 -7.21 -11.30
N ARG A 71 10.81 -8.02 -11.38
CA ARG A 71 11.20 -9.00 -10.37
C ARG A 71 12.70 -8.96 -10.13
N TRP A 72 13.11 -9.11 -8.88
CA TRP A 72 14.51 -9.20 -8.46
C TRP A 72 14.71 -10.34 -7.47
N PRO A 73 15.88 -10.99 -7.47
CA PRO A 73 16.16 -12.10 -6.54
C PRO A 73 16.35 -11.65 -5.08
N GLY A 74 16.33 -10.35 -4.83
CA GLY A 74 16.49 -9.76 -3.52
C GLY A 74 16.61 -8.25 -3.59
N TYR A 75 16.96 -7.64 -2.48
CA TYR A 75 17.16 -6.19 -2.36
C TYR A 75 18.24 -5.86 -1.32
N ARG A 76 18.65 -4.62 -1.27
CA ARG A 76 19.63 -4.09 -0.32
C ARG A 76 18.98 -3.10 0.64
N VAL A 77 19.56 -3.03 1.85
CA VAL A 77 19.31 -1.96 2.81
C VAL A 77 20.63 -1.40 3.28
N ARG A 78 20.69 -0.09 3.44
CA ARG A 78 21.89 0.64 3.90
C ARG A 78 21.53 1.56 5.03
N PHE A 79 22.27 1.45 6.13
CA PHE A 79 22.15 2.30 7.30
C PHE A 79 23.57 2.68 7.76
N PRO A 80 23.76 3.74 8.53
CA PRO A 80 25.03 4.01 9.17
C PRO A 80 25.56 2.77 9.91
N GLY A 81 26.72 2.25 9.48
CA GLY A 81 27.34 1.05 10.03
C GLY A 81 26.64 -0.29 9.73
N LEU A 82 25.74 -0.35 8.74
CA LEU A 82 25.11 -1.58 8.29
C LEU A 82 24.79 -1.52 6.79
N SER A 83 25.36 -2.44 6.02
CA SER A 83 24.92 -2.74 4.66
C SER A 83 24.53 -4.21 4.60
N ARG A 84 23.31 -4.52 4.15
CA ARG A 84 22.83 -5.90 4.11
C ARG A 84 22.09 -6.15 2.79
N ARG A 85 22.43 -7.24 2.12
CA ARG A 85 21.59 -7.84 1.09
C ARG A 85 20.57 -8.75 1.75
N VAL A 86 19.30 -8.63 1.35
CA VAL A 86 18.19 -9.47 1.80
C VAL A 86 17.78 -10.34 0.61
N GLY A 87 17.96 -11.65 0.73
CA GLY A 87 17.74 -12.63 -0.34
C GLY A 87 16.27 -13.07 -0.50
N ILE A 88 15.31 -12.19 -0.15
CA ILE A 88 13.90 -12.43 -0.36
C ILE A 88 13.52 -11.88 -1.73
N PRO A 89 12.98 -12.71 -2.66
CA PRO A 89 12.54 -12.25 -3.96
C PRO A 89 11.58 -11.07 -3.84
N TYR A 90 11.86 -10.02 -4.60
CA TYR A 90 11.16 -8.75 -4.54
C TYR A 90 10.58 -8.40 -5.91
N ALA A 91 9.40 -7.81 -5.93
CA ALA A 91 8.69 -7.53 -7.17
C ALA A 91 7.96 -6.20 -7.11
N THR A 92 7.57 -5.70 -8.27
CA THR A 92 6.87 -4.41 -8.40
C THR A 92 5.77 -4.48 -9.46
N ILE A 93 4.66 -3.82 -9.16
CA ILE A 93 3.60 -3.45 -10.09
C ILE A 93 3.57 -1.94 -10.17
N SER A 94 3.67 -1.37 -11.37
CA SER A 94 3.48 0.06 -11.60
C SER A 94 2.00 0.38 -11.83
N SER A 95 1.60 1.62 -11.51
CA SER A 95 0.25 2.10 -11.85
C SER A 95 -0.02 2.05 -13.34
N THR A 96 1.00 2.25 -14.17
CA THR A 96 0.89 2.17 -15.63
C THR A 96 0.62 0.73 -16.08
N GLY A 97 1.41 -0.24 -15.61
CA GLY A 97 1.24 -1.65 -15.96
C GLY A 97 -0.12 -2.20 -15.52
N LEU A 98 -0.54 -1.93 -14.28
CA LEU A 98 -1.84 -2.36 -13.77
C LEU A 98 -3.00 -1.70 -14.52
N ARG A 99 -2.90 -0.42 -14.85
CA ARG A 99 -3.90 0.31 -15.67
C ARG A 99 -4.07 -0.32 -17.04
N GLU A 100 -2.97 -0.58 -17.73
CA GLU A 100 -2.98 -1.19 -19.06
C GLU A 100 -3.53 -2.62 -19.01
N ALA A 101 -3.15 -3.42 -18.02
CA ALA A 101 -3.70 -4.75 -17.82
C ALA A 101 -5.22 -4.70 -17.58
N THR A 102 -5.70 -3.77 -16.75
CA THR A 102 -7.14 -3.61 -16.47
C THR A 102 -7.90 -3.11 -17.68
N ARG A 103 -7.33 -2.21 -18.49
CA ARG A 103 -7.92 -1.76 -19.75
C ARG A 103 -8.00 -2.88 -20.78
N ARG A 104 -6.93 -3.70 -20.89
CA ARG A 104 -6.97 -4.90 -21.77
C ARG A 104 -8.06 -5.87 -21.35
N LEU A 105 -8.19 -6.13 -20.03
CA LEU A 105 -9.27 -6.98 -19.50
C LEU A 105 -10.66 -6.43 -19.86
N ALA A 106 -10.87 -5.11 -19.76
CA ALA A 106 -12.15 -4.48 -20.11
C ALA A 106 -12.43 -4.46 -21.62
N ALA A 107 -11.39 -4.49 -22.45
CA ALA A 107 -11.49 -4.51 -23.91
C ALA A 107 -11.65 -5.92 -24.49
N GLU A 108 -11.53 -6.98 -23.68
CA GLU A 108 -11.71 -8.35 -24.17
C GLU A 108 -13.12 -8.53 -24.73
N PRO A 109 -13.25 -9.11 -25.96
CA PRO A 109 -14.56 -9.33 -26.57
C PRO A 109 -15.45 -10.18 -25.67
N GLN A 110 -16.70 -9.75 -25.50
CA GLN A 110 -17.72 -10.50 -24.78
C GLN A 110 -17.99 -11.82 -25.54
N ARG A 111 -17.45 -12.92 -25.04
CA ARG A 111 -17.92 -14.24 -25.48
C ARG A 111 -19.11 -14.63 -24.61
N GLN A 112 -20.08 -15.33 -25.16
CA GLN A 112 -21.36 -15.70 -24.51
C GLN A 112 -21.24 -16.35 -23.12
N GLU A 113 -20.03 -16.82 -22.74
CA GLU A 113 -19.75 -17.49 -21.46
C GLU A 113 -18.81 -16.68 -20.55
N ARG A 114 -18.40 -15.48 -20.95
CA ARG A 114 -17.53 -14.60 -20.14
C ARG A 114 -18.28 -13.37 -19.67
N GLY A 115 -18.08 -13.03 -18.41
CA GLY A 115 -18.56 -11.80 -17.81
C GLY A 115 -17.95 -10.56 -18.48
N VAL A 116 -18.45 -9.41 -18.09
CA VAL A 116 -18.09 -8.12 -18.66
C VAL A 116 -17.47 -7.27 -17.56
N LEU A 117 -16.30 -6.67 -17.84
CA LEU A 117 -15.79 -5.56 -17.06
C LEU A 117 -16.08 -4.24 -17.79
N VAL A 118 -16.98 -3.44 -17.21
CA VAL A 118 -17.26 -2.08 -17.68
C VAL A 118 -16.46 -1.11 -16.81
N VAL A 119 -15.66 -0.25 -17.42
CA VAL A 119 -14.92 0.80 -16.72
C VAL A 119 -15.51 2.16 -17.06
N ARG A 120 -15.90 2.93 -16.03
CA ARG A 120 -16.31 4.33 -16.14
C ARG A 120 -15.31 5.21 -15.42
N SER A 121 -14.50 5.94 -16.17
CA SER A 121 -13.57 6.96 -15.64
C SER A 121 -14.19 8.35 -15.77
N ARG A 122 -13.73 9.31 -14.96
CA ARG A 122 -14.29 10.67 -14.79
C ARG A 122 -15.74 10.64 -14.34
N GLU A 123 -16.10 9.63 -13.56
CA GLU A 123 -17.46 9.39 -13.08
C GLU A 123 -17.49 9.47 -11.56
N ASN A 124 -18.28 10.40 -11.02
CA ASN A 124 -18.56 10.43 -9.59
C ASN A 124 -19.55 9.33 -9.23
N CYS A 125 -19.38 8.77 -8.05
CA CYS A 125 -20.24 7.69 -7.59
C CYS A 125 -20.42 7.75 -6.08
N GLU A 126 -21.68 7.74 -5.65
CA GLU A 126 -22.07 7.67 -4.24
C GLU A 126 -22.63 6.27 -3.93
N ILE A 127 -22.19 5.68 -2.84
CA ILE A 127 -22.71 4.39 -2.36
C ILE A 127 -23.95 4.68 -1.51
N VAL A 128 -25.09 4.28 -2.00
CA VAL A 128 -26.39 4.47 -1.34
C VAL A 128 -26.69 3.30 -0.39
N SER A 129 -26.39 2.07 -0.83
CA SER A 129 -26.65 0.86 -0.07
C SER A 129 -25.63 -0.24 -0.44
N PRO A 130 -25.63 -1.39 0.24
CA PRO A 130 -24.82 -2.54 -0.17
C PRO A 130 -25.09 -3.07 -1.58
N THR A 131 -26.19 -2.64 -2.21
CA THR A 131 -26.65 -3.12 -3.51
C THR A 131 -26.97 -2.01 -4.52
N CYS A 132 -26.74 -0.73 -4.17
CA CYS A 132 -27.06 0.38 -5.06
C CYS A 132 -26.03 1.51 -4.92
N VAL A 133 -25.70 2.10 -6.06
CA VAL A 133 -24.92 3.33 -6.15
C VAL A 133 -25.67 4.36 -6.99
N THR A 134 -25.37 5.66 -6.78
CA THR A 134 -25.82 6.74 -7.64
C THR A 134 -24.63 7.32 -8.40
N LEU A 135 -24.73 7.42 -9.71
CA LEU A 135 -23.70 8.05 -10.55
C LEU A 135 -23.80 9.57 -10.52
N GLY A 136 -22.78 10.26 -11.05
CA GLY A 136 -22.70 11.71 -11.03
C GLY A 136 -23.85 12.45 -11.75
N ASP A 137 -24.51 11.81 -12.69
CA ASP A 137 -25.71 12.30 -13.37
C ASP A 137 -27.01 12.06 -12.58
N GLY A 138 -26.92 11.48 -11.39
CA GLY A 138 -28.08 11.13 -10.54
C GLY A 138 -28.71 9.78 -10.87
N SER A 139 -28.23 9.05 -11.87
CA SER A 139 -28.79 7.75 -12.24
C SER A 139 -28.40 6.66 -11.21
N PRO A 140 -29.39 5.84 -10.74
CA PRO A 140 -29.11 4.71 -9.88
C PRO A 140 -28.56 3.54 -10.68
N VAL A 141 -27.63 2.79 -10.09
CA VAL A 141 -27.13 1.52 -10.62
C VAL A 141 -27.26 0.46 -9.53
N ASP A 142 -28.03 -0.57 -9.82
CA ASP A 142 -28.23 -1.72 -8.95
C ASP A 142 -27.18 -2.81 -9.21
N ALA A 143 -26.78 -3.49 -8.15
CA ALA A 143 -25.85 -4.61 -8.18
C ALA A 143 -26.21 -5.66 -7.13
N VAL A 144 -25.72 -6.88 -7.29
CA VAL A 144 -25.79 -7.88 -6.21
C VAL A 144 -24.93 -7.44 -5.02
N THR A 145 -23.75 -6.87 -5.31
CA THR A 145 -22.82 -6.41 -4.29
C THR A 145 -22.10 -5.12 -4.70
N VAL A 146 -22.12 -4.11 -3.84
CA VAL A 146 -21.32 -2.88 -3.97
C VAL A 146 -20.11 -2.97 -3.05
N ILE A 147 -18.93 -2.69 -3.60
CA ILE A 147 -17.66 -2.74 -2.86
C ILE A 147 -16.97 -1.38 -2.93
N ASP A 148 -16.74 -0.78 -1.78
CA ASP A 148 -15.97 0.46 -1.65
C ASP A 148 -14.48 0.17 -1.77
N CYS A 149 -13.91 0.46 -2.92
CA CYS A 149 -12.48 0.36 -3.23
C CYS A 149 -11.76 1.71 -3.21
N ARG A 150 -12.45 2.77 -2.75
CA ARG A 150 -11.87 4.11 -2.70
C ARG A 150 -10.70 4.14 -1.73
N GLY A 151 -9.68 4.87 -2.10
CA GLY A 151 -8.62 5.28 -1.19
C GLY A 151 -9.13 6.32 -0.19
N ARG A 152 -8.23 6.97 0.49
CA ARG A 152 -8.58 8.11 1.35
C ARG A 152 -9.03 9.29 0.46
N ALA A 153 -10.10 9.93 0.86
CA ALA A 153 -10.72 10.97 0.05
C ALA A 153 -9.86 12.25 -0.02
N THR A 154 -9.28 12.67 1.11
CA THR A 154 -8.48 13.92 1.20
C THR A 154 -7.43 13.85 2.31
N SER A 155 -6.52 14.83 2.34
CA SER A 155 -5.57 15.03 3.44
C SER A 155 -6.26 15.38 4.76
N SER A 156 -7.48 15.92 4.72
CA SER A 156 -8.30 16.20 5.94
C SER A 156 -8.78 14.94 6.64
N ASP A 157 -8.84 13.80 5.94
CA ASP A 157 -9.26 12.51 6.51
C ASP A 157 -8.11 11.76 7.21
N LEU A 158 -6.99 12.45 7.47
CA LEU A 158 -5.87 11.86 8.18
C LEU A 158 -6.27 11.48 9.61
N PRO A 159 -6.00 10.23 10.06
CA PRO A 159 -6.41 9.80 11.37
C PRO A 159 -5.70 10.59 12.47
N GLN A 160 -6.44 11.01 13.47
CA GLN A 160 -5.83 11.48 14.71
C GLN A 160 -5.04 10.33 15.36
N GLY A 161 -3.88 10.63 15.93
CA GLY A 161 -3.05 9.61 16.53
C GLY A 161 -2.36 8.71 15.48
N ALA A 162 -1.74 9.33 14.48
CA ALA A 162 -0.89 8.69 13.50
C ALA A 162 0.43 9.44 13.34
N GLY A 163 1.47 8.73 12.96
CA GLY A 163 2.61 9.29 12.23
C GLY A 163 2.40 9.12 10.73
N TYR A 164 3.35 9.56 9.93
CA TYR A 164 3.20 9.59 8.49
C TYR A 164 4.47 9.11 7.80
N GLN A 165 4.29 8.31 6.75
CA GLN A 165 5.30 8.03 5.74
C GLN A 165 4.95 8.84 4.51
N SER A 166 5.67 9.91 4.26
CA SER A 166 5.49 10.78 3.10
C SER A 166 6.62 10.58 2.12
N PHE A 167 6.33 10.60 0.83
CA PHE A 167 7.32 10.32 -0.20
C PHE A 167 7.12 11.17 -1.46
N ILE A 168 8.24 11.40 -2.15
CA ILE A 168 8.31 11.98 -3.51
C ILE A 168 9.29 11.12 -4.30
N GLY A 169 8.85 10.57 -5.42
CA GLY A 169 9.64 9.72 -6.28
C GLY A 169 9.67 10.22 -7.72
N HIS A 170 10.80 10.04 -8.38
CA HIS A 170 10.96 10.35 -9.80
C HIS A 170 11.56 9.16 -10.52
N GLU A 171 10.92 8.79 -11.60
CA GLU A 171 11.41 7.79 -12.52
C GLU A 171 12.16 8.45 -13.65
N PHE A 172 13.40 8.00 -13.88
CA PHE A 172 14.30 8.58 -14.87
C PHE A 172 14.70 7.56 -15.93
N ARG A 173 14.86 8.05 -17.16
CA ARG A 173 15.71 7.46 -18.17
C ARG A 173 17.12 8.03 -18.01
N LEU A 174 18.13 7.21 -18.15
CA LEU A 174 19.52 7.53 -17.83
C LEU A 174 20.40 7.56 -19.06
N SER A 175 21.49 8.34 -19.02
CA SER A 175 22.51 8.42 -20.08
C SER A 175 23.36 7.17 -20.20
N ARG A 176 23.44 6.39 -19.12
CA ARG A 176 24.17 5.10 -19.03
C ARG A 176 23.55 4.22 -17.97
N SER A 177 24.00 2.95 -17.91
CA SER A 177 23.42 1.96 -16.99
C SER A 177 23.54 2.34 -15.52
N TRP A 178 22.45 2.10 -14.77
CA TRP A 178 22.44 2.21 -13.31
C TRP A 178 23.40 1.18 -12.70
N PRO A 179 24.24 1.56 -11.73
CA PRO A 179 25.34 0.71 -11.27
C PRO A 179 24.91 -0.51 -10.44
N VAL A 180 23.66 -0.56 -9.99
CA VAL A 180 23.14 -1.63 -9.13
C VAL A 180 21.90 -2.25 -9.75
N ALA A 181 21.92 -3.54 -10.03
CA ALA A 181 20.80 -4.24 -10.66
C ALA A 181 19.67 -4.65 -9.68
N GLU A 182 19.93 -4.62 -8.36
CA GLU A 182 18.94 -4.95 -7.33
C GLU A 182 18.43 -3.68 -6.65
N PRO A 183 17.17 -3.65 -6.19
CA PRO A 183 16.62 -2.54 -5.42
C PRO A 183 17.42 -2.21 -4.17
N THR A 184 17.45 -0.92 -3.79
CA THR A 184 17.80 -0.50 -2.44
C THR A 184 16.54 0.03 -1.76
N VAL A 185 15.99 -0.74 -0.82
CA VAL A 185 14.70 -0.44 -0.18
C VAL A 185 14.82 0.66 0.89
N MET A 186 15.99 0.79 1.50
CA MET A 186 16.30 1.88 2.45
C MET A 186 17.78 2.23 2.30
N ASP A 187 18.08 3.36 1.69
CA ASP A 187 19.40 3.98 1.72
C ASP A 187 19.40 5.16 2.68
N VAL A 188 19.67 4.84 3.95
CA VAL A 188 19.66 5.81 5.05
C VAL A 188 21.01 6.47 5.12
N ARG A 189 21.07 7.77 4.83
CA ARG A 189 22.27 8.58 4.91
C ARG A 189 22.62 8.92 6.36
N GLU A 190 23.86 9.34 6.61
CA GLU A 190 24.33 9.64 7.96
C GLU A 190 23.62 10.84 8.60
N ASP A 191 23.34 11.87 7.79
CA ASP A 191 22.61 13.06 8.24
C ASP A 191 21.11 12.78 8.38
N GLN A 192 20.65 12.68 9.62
CA GLN A 192 19.25 12.47 9.98
C GLN A 192 18.74 13.62 10.88
N ALA A 193 19.32 14.80 10.76
CA ALA A 193 18.98 15.95 11.60
C ALA A 193 17.51 16.37 11.47
N CYS A 194 16.94 16.27 10.25
CA CYS A 194 15.54 16.59 9.95
C CYS A 194 14.54 15.49 10.32
N GLY A 195 14.98 14.36 10.86
CA GLY A 195 14.17 13.21 11.17
C GLY A 195 14.59 11.97 10.38
N PHE A 196 13.77 10.90 10.42
CA PHE A 196 14.07 9.69 9.68
C PHE A 196 13.69 9.83 8.21
N GLU A 197 14.71 9.87 7.36
CA GLU A 197 14.58 9.96 5.90
C GLU A 197 15.54 8.99 5.19
N PHE A 198 15.16 8.54 4.00
CA PHE A 198 15.97 7.65 3.18
C PHE A 198 15.59 7.73 1.71
N LEU A 199 16.47 7.23 0.84
CA LEU A 199 16.17 6.98 -0.55
C LEU A 199 15.77 5.53 -0.76
N TYR A 200 14.80 5.35 -1.65
CA TYR A 200 14.35 4.10 -2.18
C TYR A 200 14.70 4.04 -3.67
N GLU A 201 15.34 2.96 -4.12
CA GLU A 201 15.86 2.84 -5.47
C GLU A 201 15.31 1.58 -6.13
N LEU A 202 14.63 1.73 -7.27
CA LEU A 202 14.13 0.61 -8.07
C LEU A 202 14.72 0.69 -9.49
N PRO A 203 15.69 -0.17 -9.84
CA PRO A 203 16.22 -0.25 -11.20
C PRO A 203 15.25 -1.05 -12.07
N PHE A 204 14.51 -0.37 -12.94
CA PHE A 204 13.56 -0.98 -13.88
C PHE A 204 14.20 -1.47 -15.18
N GLY A 205 15.50 -1.39 -15.28
CA GLY A 205 16.29 -1.79 -16.41
C GLY A 205 17.69 -1.18 -16.31
N PRO A 206 18.54 -1.41 -17.29
CA PRO A 206 19.89 -0.86 -17.25
C PRO A 206 19.90 0.67 -17.28
N ASP A 207 19.02 1.30 -18.04
CA ASP A 207 18.93 2.74 -18.26
C ASP A 207 17.69 3.39 -17.61
N ARG A 208 17.04 2.73 -16.66
CA ARG A 208 15.80 3.20 -16.06
C ARG A 208 15.77 2.94 -14.56
N VAL A 209 15.54 3.98 -13.77
CA VAL A 209 15.49 3.90 -12.31
C VAL A 209 14.40 4.79 -11.74
N LEU A 210 13.69 4.28 -10.71
CA LEU A 210 12.91 5.11 -9.80
C LEU A 210 13.78 5.43 -8.59
N LEU A 211 13.92 6.72 -8.29
CA LEU A 211 14.50 7.22 -7.02
C LEU A 211 13.41 7.92 -6.24
N GLU A 212 13.18 7.47 -5.01
CA GLU A 212 12.14 8.00 -4.16
C GLU A 212 12.74 8.45 -2.82
N TYR A 213 12.51 9.72 -2.49
CA TYR A 213 12.75 10.23 -1.14
C TYR A 213 11.55 9.90 -0.26
N THR A 214 11.81 9.26 0.87
CA THR A 214 10.79 8.89 1.85
C THR A 214 11.16 9.44 3.22
N ARG A 215 10.18 9.97 3.94
CA ARG A 215 10.32 10.51 5.30
C ARG A 215 9.27 9.92 6.23
N PHE A 216 9.71 9.53 7.44
CA PHE A 216 8.84 9.19 8.57
C PHE A 216 8.73 10.38 9.51
N GLY A 217 7.61 11.10 9.40
CA GLY A 217 7.34 12.34 10.14
C GLY A 217 6.16 12.27 11.09
N ASP A 218 6.06 13.25 11.98
CA ASP A 218 4.89 13.45 12.84
C ASP A 218 3.78 14.23 12.08
N GLU A 219 4.15 14.87 10.95
CA GLU A 219 3.27 15.66 10.09
C GLU A 219 3.21 15.05 8.68
N PRO A 220 2.08 15.18 7.98
CA PRO A 220 1.88 14.63 6.64
C PRO A 220 2.55 15.45 5.54
N ALA A 221 3.76 15.94 5.81
CA ALA A 221 4.50 16.82 4.90
C ALA A 221 5.72 16.10 4.31
N CYS A 222 6.05 16.43 3.07
CA CYS A 222 7.27 16.05 2.39
C CYS A 222 7.96 17.32 1.87
N ASP A 223 9.24 17.47 2.16
CA ASP A 223 10.04 18.60 1.69
C ASP A 223 10.50 18.31 0.25
N GLU A 224 9.93 19.04 -0.70
CA GLU A 224 10.19 18.86 -2.14
C GLU A 224 11.62 19.27 -2.52
N ALA A 225 12.13 20.36 -1.94
CA ALA A 225 13.49 20.82 -2.20
C ALA A 225 14.53 19.82 -1.67
N ARG A 226 14.26 19.25 -0.49
CA ARG A 226 15.08 18.19 0.10
C ARG A 226 15.07 16.93 -0.75
N ALA A 227 13.88 16.51 -1.24
CA ALA A 227 13.73 15.35 -2.13
C ALA A 227 14.55 15.52 -3.41
N GLU A 228 14.39 16.65 -4.10
CA GLU A 228 15.14 16.95 -5.33
C GLU A 228 16.65 16.97 -5.08
N SER A 229 17.10 17.59 -3.98
CA SER A 229 18.52 17.64 -3.63
C SER A 229 19.13 16.25 -3.40
N LEU A 230 18.44 15.37 -2.64
CA LEU A 230 18.94 14.03 -2.35
C LEU A 230 18.91 13.12 -3.59
N ILE A 231 17.88 13.24 -4.42
CA ILE A 231 17.78 12.50 -5.68
C ILE A 231 18.90 12.92 -6.65
N ALA A 232 19.14 14.24 -6.80
CA ALA A 232 20.21 14.77 -7.63
C ALA A 232 21.60 14.32 -7.13
N ALA A 233 21.84 14.38 -5.83
CA ALA A 233 23.08 13.88 -5.22
C ALA A 233 23.28 12.38 -5.49
N ARG A 234 22.21 11.59 -5.44
CA ARG A 234 22.30 10.16 -5.70
C ARG A 234 22.60 9.81 -7.16
N LEU A 235 22.05 10.57 -8.13
CA LEU A 235 22.41 10.46 -9.55
C LEU A 235 23.89 10.80 -9.76
N ALA A 236 24.36 11.89 -9.18
CA ALA A 236 25.75 12.30 -9.26
C ALA A 236 26.72 11.26 -8.67
N GLU A 237 26.40 10.69 -7.50
CA GLU A 237 27.19 9.60 -6.89
C GLU A 237 27.23 8.35 -7.78
N ALA A 238 26.15 8.04 -8.49
CA ALA A 238 26.09 6.95 -9.44
C ALA A 238 26.89 7.24 -10.73
N GLY A 239 27.32 8.48 -10.94
CA GLY A 239 28.00 8.93 -12.16
C GLY A 239 27.13 8.85 -13.41
N VAL A 240 25.82 9.05 -13.26
CA VAL A 240 24.83 9.02 -14.35
C VAL A 240 24.05 10.31 -14.42
N ASP A 241 23.67 10.71 -15.64
CA ASP A 241 22.80 11.84 -15.87
C ASP A 241 21.41 11.35 -16.24
N ALA A 242 20.38 12.03 -15.72
CA ALA A 242 19.01 11.83 -16.15
C ALA A 242 18.80 12.51 -17.50
N THR A 243 18.44 11.74 -18.51
CA THR A 243 18.12 12.28 -19.86
C THR A 243 16.65 12.67 -19.97
N GLU A 244 15.80 12.04 -19.15
CA GLU A 244 14.35 12.28 -19.12
C GLU A 244 13.80 11.96 -17.73
N ARG A 245 12.90 12.80 -17.21
CA ARG A 245 12.02 12.45 -16.07
C ARG A 245 10.73 11.84 -16.65
N VAL A 246 10.65 10.53 -16.64
CA VAL A 246 9.54 9.77 -17.24
C VAL A 246 8.22 10.02 -16.51
N ARG A 247 8.25 10.02 -15.17
CA ARG A 247 7.11 10.34 -14.31
C ARG A 247 7.56 10.75 -12.91
N SER A 248 6.62 11.34 -12.18
CA SER A 248 6.81 11.66 -10.76
C SER A 248 5.65 11.08 -9.96
N GLU A 249 5.92 10.61 -8.77
CA GLU A 249 4.90 10.14 -7.83
C GLU A 249 5.08 10.83 -6.48
N ARG A 250 3.98 10.95 -5.74
CA ARG A 250 3.99 11.45 -4.37
C ARG A 250 2.88 10.82 -3.57
N GLY A 251 3.08 10.68 -2.27
CA GLY A 251 2.06 10.17 -1.40
C GLY A 251 2.35 10.44 0.07
N CYS A 252 1.30 10.22 0.87
CA CYS A 252 1.38 10.28 2.32
C CYS A 252 0.55 9.12 2.89
N LEU A 253 1.25 8.19 3.52
CA LEU A 253 0.66 6.99 4.12
C LEU A 253 0.55 7.21 5.63
N PRO A 254 -0.66 7.20 6.19
CA PRO A 254 -0.82 7.28 7.64
C PRO A 254 -0.35 5.99 8.29
N MET A 255 0.34 6.14 9.40
CA MET A 255 0.83 5.07 10.25
C MET A 255 0.15 5.19 11.62
N PRO A 256 -1.10 4.69 11.75
CA PRO A 256 -1.91 4.90 12.94
C PRO A 256 -1.31 4.17 14.15
N TYR A 257 -1.28 4.83 15.28
CA TYR A 257 -0.98 4.25 16.59
C TYR A 257 -2.19 4.26 17.53
N ALA A 258 -3.25 4.99 17.17
CA ALA A 258 -4.56 4.90 17.80
C ALA A 258 -5.47 3.95 17.00
N ALA A 259 -6.45 3.35 17.69
CA ALA A 259 -7.53 2.67 17.01
C ALA A 259 -8.45 3.73 16.37
N SER A 260 -8.64 3.66 15.06
CA SER A 260 -9.71 4.41 14.42
C SER A 260 -11.01 3.64 14.59
N ALA A 261 -12.02 4.29 15.12
CA ALA A 261 -13.36 3.76 15.03
C ALA A 261 -13.74 3.74 13.54
N ARG A 262 -13.91 2.54 12.99
CA ARG A 262 -14.51 2.42 11.66
C ARG A 262 -15.94 2.91 11.80
N ALA A 263 -16.32 3.93 11.02
CA ALA A 263 -17.71 4.31 10.93
C ALA A 263 -18.50 3.03 10.53
N PRO A 264 -19.60 2.70 11.19
CA PRO A 264 -20.45 1.61 10.80
C PRO A 264 -21.04 1.95 9.43
N GLY A 265 -20.33 1.57 8.37
CA GLY A 265 -20.80 1.66 7.00
C GLY A 265 -21.48 0.36 6.62
N SER A 266 -22.60 0.45 5.92
CA SER A 266 -23.34 -0.70 5.41
C SER A 266 -22.62 -1.39 4.22
N SER A 267 -21.53 -0.82 3.67
CA SER A 267 -20.82 -1.33 2.50
C SER A 267 -19.54 -2.08 2.86
N ILE A 268 -19.21 -3.08 2.05
CA ILE A 268 -17.93 -3.78 2.08
C ILE A 268 -16.85 -2.80 1.62
N ALA A 269 -15.81 -2.57 2.44
CA ALA A 269 -14.73 -1.65 2.11
C ALA A 269 -13.37 -2.36 2.06
N GLY A 270 -12.65 -2.15 0.96
CA GLY A 270 -11.28 -2.60 0.73
C GLY A 270 -10.24 -1.51 0.92
N GLY A 271 -8.98 -1.84 0.65
CA GLY A 271 -7.86 -0.90 0.68
C GLY A 271 -7.67 -0.18 2.01
N TYR A 272 -7.17 1.06 1.96
CA TYR A 272 -6.92 1.85 3.16
C TYR A 272 -8.20 2.17 3.94
N ALA A 273 -9.30 2.49 3.26
CA ALA A 273 -10.59 2.77 3.91
C ALA A 273 -11.11 1.56 4.69
N GLY A 274 -10.90 0.36 4.17
CA GLY A 274 -11.26 -0.91 4.84
C GLY A 274 -10.24 -1.40 5.87
N GLY A 275 -9.08 -0.74 6.01
CA GLY A 275 -8.01 -1.18 6.90
C GLY A 275 -7.20 -2.37 6.37
N TRP A 276 -7.20 -2.60 5.04
CA TRP A 276 -6.47 -3.68 4.39
C TRP A 276 -5.05 -3.24 4.00
N TYR A 277 -4.27 -2.83 5.00
CA TYR A 277 -2.86 -2.45 4.88
C TYR A 277 -2.11 -2.75 6.17
N HIS A 278 -0.78 -2.83 6.08
CA HIS A 278 0.10 -3.08 7.22
C HIS A 278 0.40 -1.76 7.95
N ALA A 279 -0.19 -1.57 9.12
CA ALA A 279 -0.18 -0.28 9.81
C ALA A 279 1.24 0.26 10.13
N ALA A 280 2.22 -0.62 10.38
CA ALA A 280 3.58 -0.21 10.76
C ALA A 280 4.50 0.11 9.57
N THR A 281 4.07 -0.12 8.32
CA THR A 281 4.90 0.09 7.12
C THR A 281 4.17 0.82 6.00
N GLY A 282 2.86 1.07 6.13
CA GLY A 282 2.04 1.57 5.04
C GLY A 282 1.83 0.58 3.87
N TYR A 283 2.42 -0.59 3.96
CA TYR A 283 2.47 -1.60 2.92
C TYR A 283 1.09 -2.24 2.69
N SER A 284 0.58 -2.19 1.47
CA SER A 284 -0.81 -2.58 1.19
C SER A 284 -0.94 -3.82 0.32
N MET A 285 0.04 -4.14 -0.54
CA MET A 285 -0.11 -5.18 -1.56
C MET A 285 -0.58 -6.53 -1.03
N PRO A 286 0.02 -7.16 0.00
CA PRO A 286 -0.40 -8.49 0.46
C PRO A 286 -1.85 -8.52 0.94
N LEU A 287 -2.26 -7.46 1.67
CA LEU A 287 -3.61 -7.38 2.23
C LEU A 287 -4.64 -7.00 1.18
N ALA A 288 -4.27 -6.19 0.18
CA ALA A 288 -5.13 -5.87 -0.95
C ALA A 288 -5.40 -7.11 -1.83
N VAL A 289 -4.36 -7.92 -2.10
CA VAL A 289 -4.51 -9.20 -2.82
C VAL A 289 -5.37 -10.17 -2.03
N ARG A 290 -5.11 -10.32 -0.72
CA ARG A 290 -5.91 -11.19 0.15
C ARG A 290 -7.39 -10.77 0.18
N PHE A 291 -7.66 -9.46 0.27
CA PHE A 291 -9.02 -8.96 0.18
C PHE A 291 -9.67 -9.33 -1.16
N ALA A 292 -8.98 -9.08 -2.26
CA ALA A 292 -9.49 -9.37 -3.60
C ALA A 292 -9.77 -10.87 -3.80
N ASP A 293 -8.87 -11.74 -3.33
CA ASP A 293 -9.03 -13.19 -3.43
C ASP A 293 -10.22 -13.71 -2.57
N ILE A 294 -10.38 -13.21 -1.35
CA ILE A 294 -11.52 -13.54 -0.48
C ILE A 294 -12.84 -13.14 -1.17
N VAL A 295 -12.96 -11.87 -1.57
CA VAL A 295 -14.19 -11.35 -2.19
C VAL A 295 -14.54 -12.10 -3.48
N ALA A 296 -13.55 -12.37 -4.31
CA ALA A 296 -13.80 -13.04 -5.60
C ALA A 296 -14.16 -14.52 -5.45
N ARG A 297 -13.74 -15.19 -4.38
CA ARG A 297 -14.03 -16.61 -4.14
C ARG A 297 -15.30 -16.85 -3.33
N ALA A 298 -15.61 -15.99 -2.38
CA ALA A 298 -16.78 -16.12 -1.53
C ALA A 298 -18.09 -15.92 -2.32
N ALA A 299 -19.14 -16.64 -1.97
CA ALA A 299 -20.49 -16.32 -2.47
C ALA A 299 -20.90 -14.91 -1.99
N PRO A 300 -21.67 -14.14 -2.77
CA PRO A 300 -21.98 -12.75 -2.42
C PRO A 300 -22.51 -12.57 -1.00
N GLU A 301 -23.38 -13.45 -0.54
CA GLU A 301 -23.96 -13.45 0.80
C GLU A 301 -22.97 -13.78 1.92
N GLN A 302 -21.85 -14.44 1.62
CA GLN A 302 -20.80 -14.85 2.55
C GLN A 302 -19.63 -13.87 2.63
N ILE A 303 -19.52 -12.91 1.70
CA ILE A 303 -18.36 -11.99 1.61
C ILE A 303 -18.12 -11.27 2.94
N THR A 304 -19.18 -10.76 3.56
CA THR A 304 -19.06 -10.01 4.83
C THR A 304 -18.54 -10.89 5.97
N GLU A 305 -19.01 -12.12 6.06
CA GLU A 305 -18.60 -13.08 7.09
C GLU A 305 -17.14 -13.49 6.90
N GLU A 306 -16.73 -13.83 5.67
CA GLU A 306 -15.37 -14.22 5.33
C GLU A 306 -14.35 -13.09 5.59
N LEU A 307 -14.70 -11.86 5.24
CA LEU A 307 -13.88 -10.69 5.54
C LEU A 307 -13.80 -10.41 7.05
N ALA A 308 -14.90 -10.59 7.79
CA ALA A 308 -14.92 -10.43 9.23
C ALA A 308 -14.05 -11.49 9.92
N ALA A 309 -14.13 -12.75 9.48
CA ALA A 309 -13.29 -13.84 9.97
C ALA A 309 -11.81 -13.57 9.73
N ALA A 310 -11.45 -13.13 8.52
CA ALA A 310 -10.08 -12.74 8.17
C ALA A 310 -9.58 -11.57 9.03
N ALA A 311 -10.42 -10.54 9.26
CA ALA A 311 -10.08 -9.42 10.11
C ALA A 311 -9.90 -9.80 11.60
N ALA A 312 -10.72 -10.71 12.10
CA ALA A 312 -10.63 -11.25 13.47
C ALA A 312 -9.31 -12.03 13.69
N CYS A 313 -8.93 -12.88 12.73
CA CYS A 313 -7.65 -13.61 12.75
C CYS A 313 -6.43 -12.67 12.79
N ASP A 314 -6.55 -11.48 12.22
CA ASP A 314 -5.46 -10.51 12.17
C ASP A 314 -5.49 -9.47 13.31
N SER A 315 -6.48 -9.52 14.20
CA SER A 315 -6.72 -8.47 15.21
C SER A 315 -5.51 -8.23 16.13
N LEU A 316 -4.86 -9.29 16.61
CA LEU A 316 -3.66 -9.20 17.45
C LEU A 316 -2.47 -8.60 16.67
N ARG A 317 -2.27 -9.00 15.41
CA ARG A 317 -1.22 -8.47 14.56
C ARG A 317 -1.44 -6.98 14.28
N ARG A 318 -2.67 -6.58 13.99
CA ARG A 318 -3.06 -5.17 13.82
C ARG A 318 -2.83 -4.36 15.11
N GLY A 319 -3.15 -4.92 16.26
CA GLY A 319 -2.85 -4.32 17.56
C GLY A 319 -1.35 -4.11 17.75
N PHE A 320 -0.55 -5.13 17.46
CA PHE A 320 0.90 -5.08 17.59
C PHE A 320 1.54 -4.07 16.62
N THR A 321 1.12 -4.01 15.36
CA THR A 321 1.66 -3.03 14.40
C THR A 321 1.33 -1.59 14.80
N ARG A 322 0.14 -1.32 15.34
CA ARG A 322 -0.19 -0.01 15.94
C ARG A 322 0.67 0.30 17.17
N PHE A 323 0.93 -0.69 18.00
CA PHE A 323 1.86 -0.52 19.13
C PHE A 323 3.27 -0.19 18.66
N LEU A 324 3.79 -0.82 17.60
CA LEU A 324 5.09 -0.46 17.01
C LEU A 324 5.12 1.00 16.53
N ASN A 325 4.05 1.47 15.89
CA ASN A 325 3.93 2.87 15.49
C ASN A 325 3.93 3.80 16.71
N ARG A 326 3.25 3.44 17.78
CA ARG A 326 3.27 4.23 19.04
C ARG A 326 4.68 4.30 19.62
N LEU A 327 5.43 3.20 19.61
CA LEU A 327 6.84 3.21 20.01
C LEU A 327 7.65 4.13 19.09
N LEU A 328 7.50 4.00 17.79
CA LEU A 328 8.27 4.76 16.80
C LEU A 328 8.01 6.28 16.89
N PHE A 329 6.75 6.67 16.88
CA PHE A 329 6.37 8.08 16.77
C PHE A 329 6.25 8.81 18.13
N CYS A 330 5.92 8.09 19.21
CA CYS A 330 5.70 8.70 20.51
C CYS A 330 6.87 8.49 21.49
N LEU A 331 7.65 7.40 21.34
CA LEU A 331 8.75 7.10 22.27
C LEU A 331 10.11 7.51 21.72
N VAL A 332 10.33 7.43 20.39
CA VAL A 332 11.65 7.66 19.79
C VAL A 332 11.70 9.05 19.16
N ALA A 333 12.78 9.81 19.47
CA ALA A 333 13.00 11.11 18.85
C ALA A 333 13.13 10.98 17.32
N PRO A 334 12.59 11.91 16.51
CA PRO A 334 12.59 11.81 15.05
C PRO A 334 13.95 11.45 14.43
N ARG A 335 15.03 12.11 14.87
CA ARG A 335 16.40 11.89 14.39
C ARG A 335 16.98 10.49 14.73
N ASP A 336 16.37 9.78 15.67
CA ASP A 336 16.82 8.45 16.12
C ASP A 336 15.97 7.29 15.59
N ARG A 337 14.85 7.56 14.88
CA ARG A 337 13.92 6.55 14.38
C ARG A 337 14.58 5.53 13.45
N TRP A 338 15.53 5.95 12.63
CA TRP A 338 16.29 5.08 11.75
C TRP A 338 17.01 3.93 12.47
N LYS A 339 17.37 4.12 13.75
CA LYS A 339 18.05 3.11 14.59
C LYS A 339 17.16 1.90 14.84
N ILE A 340 15.81 2.10 14.86
CA ILE A 340 14.83 1.02 14.98
C ILE A 340 14.88 0.13 13.74
N PHE A 341 14.87 0.73 12.54
CA PHE A 341 14.92 0.00 11.27
C PHE A 341 16.29 -0.66 11.06
N ARG A 342 17.39 0.03 11.38
CA ARG A 342 18.72 -0.60 11.38
C ARG A 342 18.75 -1.85 12.26
N ARG A 343 18.19 -1.76 13.48
CA ARG A 343 18.13 -2.90 14.40
C ARG A 343 17.27 -4.02 13.81
N PHE A 344 16.10 -3.70 13.25
CA PHE A 344 15.21 -4.67 12.60
C PHE A 344 15.96 -5.48 11.55
N TYR A 345 16.62 -4.82 10.61
CA TYR A 345 17.38 -5.50 9.56
C TYR A 345 18.68 -6.17 10.08
N ARG A 346 19.22 -5.75 11.20
CA ARG A 346 20.41 -6.40 11.80
C ARG A 346 20.09 -7.70 12.51
N VAL A 347 18.94 -7.79 13.20
CA VAL A 347 18.67 -8.89 14.15
C VAL A 347 17.67 -9.94 13.62
N LEU A 348 16.86 -9.61 12.59
CA LEU A 348 15.89 -10.54 12.06
C LEU A 348 16.48 -11.36 10.90
N SER A 349 16.13 -12.66 10.88
CA SER A 349 16.35 -13.51 9.71
C SER A 349 15.41 -13.10 8.57
N GLU A 350 15.74 -13.50 7.35
CA GLU A 350 14.94 -13.22 6.16
C GLU A 350 13.52 -13.75 6.28
N ASP A 351 13.34 -14.97 6.80
CA ASP A 351 12.01 -15.54 7.04
C ASP A 351 11.15 -14.69 7.99
N ARG A 352 11.75 -14.12 9.03
CA ARG A 352 11.04 -13.23 9.97
C ARG A 352 10.69 -11.89 9.32
N ILE A 353 11.59 -11.36 8.51
CA ILE A 353 11.35 -10.15 7.72
C ILE A 353 10.17 -10.40 6.76
N ALA A 354 10.20 -11.49 5.99
CA ALA A 354 9.12 -11.87 5.09
C ALA A 354 7.78 -12.00 5.83
N ARG A 355 7.75 -12.78 6.93
CA ARG A 355 6.50 -12.92 7.70
C ARG A 355 5.99 -11.60 8.27
N PHE A 356 6.87 -10.68 8.67
CA PHE A 356 6.47 -9.37 9.18
C PHE A 356 5.78 -8.54 8.11
N TYR A 357 6.39 -8.40 6.93
CA TYR A 357 5.80 -7.64 5.82
C TYR A 357 4.52 -8.28 5.27
N ALA A 358 4.46 -9.60 5.21
CA ALA A 358 3.27 -10.36 4.82
C ALA A 358 2.13 -10.32 5.86
N HIS A 359 2.29 -9.63 7.00
CA HIS A 359 1.34 -9.62 8.12
C HIS A 359 1.04 -11.02 8.67
N ARG A 360 2.03 -11.93 8.60
CA ARG A 360 1.94 -13.34 9.05
C ARG A 360 2.91 -13.66 10.19
N PHE A 361 3.46 -12.64 10.83
CA PHE A 361 4.41 -12.81 11.93
C PHE A 361 3.77 -13.52 13.14
N THR A 362 4.60 -14.30 13.83
CA THR A 362 4.22 -15.06 15.03
C THR A 362 4.48 -14.23 16.30
N ILE A 363 4.03 -14.73 17.44
CA ILE A 363 4.34 -14.15 18.77
C ILE A 363 5.86 -14.11 18.99
N SER A 364 6.59 -15.16 18.58
CA SER A 364 8.05 -15.18 18.71
C SER A 364 8.73 -14.16 17.80
N ASP A 365 8.17 -13.86 16.61
CA ASP A 365 8.67 -12.80 15.75
C ASP A 365 8.42 -11.42 16.38
N ALA A 366 7.22 -11.20 16.91
CA ALA A 366 6.86 -9.98 17.62
C ALA A 366 7.79 -9.73 18.85
N ALA A 367 8.01 -10.77 19.65
CA ALA A 367 8.93 -10.71 20.77
C ALA A 367 10.34 -10.33 20.32
N ARG A 368 10.86 -10.94 19.23
CA ARG A 368 12.20 -10.64 18.70
C ARG A 368 12.34 -9.21 18.19
N ILE A 369 11.26 -8.62 17.68
CA ILE A 369 11.24 -7.22 17.24
C ILE A 369 11.42 -6.27 18.42
N VAL A 370 10.73 -6.50 19.55
CA VAL A 370 10.70 -5.54 20.68
C VAL A 370 11.72 -5.86 21.77
N ILE A 371 12.09 -7.12 22.01
CA ILE A 371 13.04 -7.51 23.04
C ILE A 371 14.47 -7.12 22.62
N GLY A 372 15.16 -6.45 23.49
CA GLY A 372 16.57 -6.09 23.34
C GLY A 372 16.90 -4.71 23.91
N ARG A 373 18.14 -4.28 23.71
CA ARG A 373 18.58 -2.96 24.19
C ARG A 373 17.84 -1.85 23.47
N PRO A 374 17.15 -0.96 24.20
CA PRO A 374 16.42 0.14 23.58
C PRO A 374 17.38 1.09 22.87
N PRO A 375 16.94 1.81 21.82
CA PRO A 375 17.74 2.84 21.17
C PRO A 375 17.97 4.02 22.12
N SER A 376 19.01 4.80 21.86
CA SER A 376 19.19 6.11 22.49
C SER A 376 18.08 7.09 22.05
N GLY A 377 17.84 8.13 22.84
CA GLY A 377 16.89 9.20 22.46
C GLY A 377 15.41 8.88 22.77
N LEU A 378 15.16 8.14 23.85
CA LEU A 378 13.79 7.85 24.29
C LEU A 378 13.13 9.08 24.95
N ALA A 379 11.82 9.26 24.68
CA ALA A 379 10.97 10.31 25.24
C ALA A 379 9.80 9.72 26.04
N PRO A 380 10.02 9.18 27.25
CA PRO A 380 9.01 8.41 27.99
C PRO A 380 7.78 9.24 28.37
N ILE A 381 7.93 10.55 28.62
CA ILE A 381 6.81 11.45 28.95
C ILE A 381 5.87 11.60 27.73
N ARG A 382 6.42 11.77 26.52
CA ARG A 382 5.65 11.83 25.28
C ARG A 382 4.88 10.51 25.02
N PHE A 383 5.51 9.38 25.31
CA PHE A 383 4.90 8.07 25.18
C PHE A 383 3.74 7.89 26.17
N ALA A 384 3.91 8.25 27.44
CA ALA A 384 2.85 8.17 28.43
C ALA A 384 1.63 9.06 28.04
N ARG A 385 1.88 10.29 27.57
CA ARG A 385 0.83 11.21 27.10
C ARG A 385 0.05 10.66 25.91
N SER A 386 0.65 9.85 25.05
CA SER A 386 -0.01 9.27 23.88
C SER A 386 -1.16 8.30 24.23
N PHE A 387 -1.17 7.74 25.44
CA PHE A 387 -2.28 6.92 25.92
C PHE A 387 -3.43 7.78 26.46
N LEU A 388 -3.11 8.94 27.04
CA LEU A 388 -4.13 9.85 27.59
C LEU A 388 -4.92 10.58 26.49
N SER A 389 -4.25 10.95 25.39
CA SER A 389 -4.90 11.64 24.26
C SER A 389 -5.86 10.75 23.47
N THR A 390 -5.69 9.43 23.50
CA THR A 390 -6.57 8.46 22.84
C THR A 390 -7.77 8.05 23.71
N ALA A 391 -7.83 8.47 24.98
CA ALA A 391 -8.88 8.12 25.94
C ALA A 391 -10.03 9.15 25.98
N ARG A 392 -10.03 10.19 25.15
CA ARG A 392 -11.15 11.12 25.03
C ARG A 392 -11.94 10.85 23.74
N PRO A 393 -12.99 9.99 23.76
CA PRO A 393 -14.08 10.13 22.81
C PRO A 393 -14.83 11.40 23.18
N GLY A 394 -15.17 12.23 22.19
CA GLY A 394 -15.76 13.55 22.36
C GLY A 394 -16.90 13.58 23.36
N LEU A 395 -16.73 14.42 24.35
CA LEU A 395 -17.78 15.10 25.09
C LEU A 395 -17.72 16.56 24.62
N THR A 396 -18.43 16.87 23.60
CA THR A 396 -19.23 18.11 23.39
C THR A 396 -20.14 17.89 22.20
#